data_f4731f2c950e75fcdc673e740cbb1dd3
#
_entry.id   f4731f2c950e75fcdc673e740cbb1dd3
#
_cell.length_a   1.000
_cell.length_b   1.000
_cell.length_c   1.000
_cell.angle_alpha   90.00
_cell.angle_beta   90.00
_cell.angle_gamma   90.00
#
_symmetry.space_group_name_H-M   'P 1'
#
loop_
_entity.id
_entity.type
_entity.pdbx_description
1 polymer ?
#
loop_
_entity_poly.entity_id
_entity_poly.type
_entity_poly.pdbx_seq_one_letter_code
_entity_poly.pdbx_strand_id
1 'polypeptide(L)'
;MKQIPSVDLRDFLSVDANKRNGFIQNIGKAYEDIGFVALKGHFLDQDLVDELYSQVRDFFSLPYETKAKYEVQGLAGQRGYTSFGKEHAKGRTTGDLKEFYHFGQHEPPTNGEEYPENVLVDESPAFNAVGQKTFAALEKTGCFVLRALALHLGLDEHYFDPFIKGGNSILRACLLYTSPSPRD
;
A
#
# COMPACT_ATOMS: atom_id res chain seq x y z
N MET A 1 24.01 11.09 -10.34
CA MET A 1 22.93 10.48 -9.53
C MET A 1 22.80 9.01 -9.91
N LYS A 2 22.70 8.08 -8.95
CA LYS A 2 22.40 6.68 -9.25
C LYS A 2 20.92 6.60 -9.70
N GLN A 3 20.68 5.99 -10.85
CA GLN A 3 19.32 5.77 -11.34
C GLN A 3 18.66 4.63 -10.56
N ILE A 4 17.39 4.78 -10.21
CA ILE A 4 16.61 3.70 -9.57
C ILE A 4 16.45 2.57 -10.59
N PRO A 5 16.90 1.33 -10.27
CA PRO A 5 16.74 0.18 -11.16
C PRO A 5 15.26 -0.13 -11.40
N SER A 6 14.96 -0.64 -12.59
CA SER A 6 13.60 -1.08 -12.95
C SER A 6 13.60 -2.57 -13.27
N VAL A 7 12.65 -3.32 -12.69
CA VAL A 7 12.44 -4.75 -12.95
C VAL A 7 10.99 -5.01 -13.35
N ASP A 8 10.72 -6.09 -14.08
CA ASP A 8 9.39 -6.46 -14.54
C ASP A 8 8.94 -7.76 -13.85
N LEU A 9 7.85 -7.68 -13.07
CA LEU A 9 7.33 -8.83 -12.32
C LEU A 9 6.93 -10.01 -13.22
N ARG A 10 6.59 -9.74 -14.48
CA ARG A 10 6.28 -10.78 -15.47
C ARG A 10 7.47 -11.70 -15.73
N ASP A 11 8.70 -11.21 -15.58
CA ASP A 11 9.89 -12.05 -15.69
C ASP A 11 9.98 -13.05 -14.54
N PHE A 12 9.59 -12.68 -13.32
CA PHE A 12 9.51 -13.59 -12.19
C PHE A 12 8.46 -14.68 -12.38
N LEU A 13 7.34 -14.32 -13.00
CA LEU A 13 6.21 -15.23 -13.29
C LEU A 13 6.42 -16.04 -14.57
N SER A 14 7.51 -15.82 -15.31
CA SER A 14 7.80 -16.52 -16.55
C SER A 14 8.18 -17.97 -16.33
N VAL A 15 7.83 -18.84 -17.28
CA VAL A 15 8.32 -20.23 -17.36
C VAL A 15 9.80 -20.29 -17.79
N ASP A 16 10.35 -19.20 -18.31
CA ASP A 16 11.76 -19.09 -18.70
C ASP A 16 12.62 -18.88 -17.44
N ALA A 17 13.38 -19.90 -17.07
CA ALA A 17 14.23 -19.90 -15.90
C ALA A 17 15.29 -18.76 -15.93
N ASN A 18 15.78 -18.35 -17.11
CA ASN A 18 16.76 -17.28 -17.20
C ASN A 18 16.14 -15.93 -16.88
N LYS A 19 14.91 -15.65 -17.35
CA LYS A 19 14.17 -14.44 -17.03
C LYS A 19 13.88 -14.38 -15.54
N ARG A 20 13.35 -15.49 -14.98
CA ARG A 20 13.04 -15.60 -13.56
C ARG A 20 14.26 -15.36 -12.68
N ASN A 21 15.38 -16.03 -12.97
CA ASN A 21 16.63 -15.85 -12.24
C ASN A 21 17.19 -14.43 -12.40
N GLY A 22 17.11 -13.86 -13.60
CA GLY A 22 17.51 -12.47 -13.85
C GLY A 22 16.72 -11.49 -12.99
N PHE A 23 15.40 -11.67 -12.86
CA PHE A 23 14.56 -10.85 -11.99
C PHE A 23 15.01 -10.94 -10.52
N ILE A 24 15.21 -12.19 -10.00
CA ILE A 24 15.63 -12.44 -8.61
C ILE A 24 16.94 -11.71 -8.29
N GLN A 25 17.93 -11.83 -9.16
CA GLN A 25 19.22 -11.17 -8.95
C GLN A 25 19.11 -9.64 -9.03
N ASN A 26 18.35 -9.11 -9.99
CA ASN A 26 18.22 -7.67 -10.21
C ASN A 26 17.44 -6.99 -9.09
N ILE A 27 16.36 -7.60 -8.57
CA ILE A 27 15.58 -7.02 -7.47
C ILE A 27 16.39 -7.03 -6.17
N GLY A 28 17.05 -8.14 -5.85
CA GLY A 28 17.90 -8.23 -4.66
C GLY A 28 19.03 -7.20 -4.70
N LYS A 29 19.74 -7.13 -5.81
CA LYS A 29 20.82 -6.13 -5.99
C LYS A 29 20.32 -4.68 -5.92
N ALA A 30 19.12 -4.39 -6.42
CA ALA A 30 18.52 -3.06 -6.32
C ALA A 30 18.32 -2.64 -4.86
N TYR A 31 17.85 -3.55 -4.01
CA TYR A 31 17.70 -3.29 -2.58
C TYR A 31 19.03 -3.19 -1.84
N GLU A 32 20.01 -4.02 -2.18
CA GLU A 32 21.35 -3.97 -1.56
C GLU A 32 22.10 -2.66 -1.91
N ASP A 33 22.08 -2.26 -3.19
CA ASP A 33 22.90 -1.15 -3.69
C ASP A 33 22.26 0.23 -3.46
N ILE A 34 20.92 0.33 -3.46
CA ILE A 34 20.18 1.59 -3.53
C ILE A 34 19.06 1.65 -2.48
N GLY A 35 18.47 0.50 -2.10
CA GLY A 35 17.31 0.43 -1.19
C GLY A 35 15.97 0.68 -1.88
N PHE A 36 15.95 0.87 -3.20
CA PHE A 36 14.75 1.15 -4.00
C PHE A 36 14.76 0.40 -5.32
N VAL A 37 13.57 0.04 -5.80
CA VAL A 37 13.35 -0.57 -7.11
C VAL A 37 12.05 -0.03 -7.71
N ALA A 38 12.04 0.23 -9.02
CA ALA A 38 10.83 0.48 -9.79
C ALA A 38 10.31 -0.85 -10.35
N LEU A 39 9.12 -1.25 -9.95
CA LEU A 39 8.49 -2.50 -10.37
C LEU A 39 7.49 -2.24 -11.49
N LYS A 40 7.63 -2.96 -12.61
CA LYS A 40 6.68 -3.00 -13.73
C LYS A 40 5.96 -4.34 -13.76
N GLY A 41 4.87 -4.42 -14.54
CA GLY A 41 4.13 -5.67 -14.72
C GLY A 41 3.49 -6.21 -13.43
N HIS A 42 3.26 -5.33 -12.46
CA HIS A 42 2.56 -5.63 -11.21
C HIS A 42 1.05 -5.81 -11.44
N PHE A 43 0.33 -6.25 -10.41
CA PHE A 43 -1.11 -6.54 -10.50
C PHE A 43 -2.03 -5.30 -10.40
N LEU A 44 -1.46 -4.12 -10.22
CA LEU A 44 -2.21 -2.87 -10.20
C LEU A 44 -2.18 -2.30 -11.63
N ASP A 45 -3.26 -2.50 -12.39
CA ASP A 45 -3.41 -1.95 -13.73
C ASP A 45 -3.78 -0.45 -13.72
N GLN A 46 -3.65 0.19 -14.87
CA GLN A 46 -3.87 1.64 -14.98
C GLN A 46 -5.33 2.01 -14.74
N ASP A 47 -6.28 1.20 -15.19
CA ASP A 47 -7.72 1.47 -15.03
C ASP A 47 -8.08 1.46 -13.54
N LEU A 48 -7.55 0.51 -12.77
CA LEU A 48 -7.76 0.44 -11.32
C LEU A 48 -7.11 1.64 -10.60
N VAL A 49 -5.93 2.08 -11.06
CA VAL A 49 -5.28 3.29 -10.54
C VAL A 49 -6.14 4.52 -10.78
N ASP A 50 -6.62 4.71 -12.02
CA ASP A 50 -7.42 5.87 -12.40
C ASP A 50 -8.76 5.88 -11.66
N GLU A 51 -9.41 4.72 -11.50
CA GLU A 51 -10.62 4.57 -10.70
C GLU A 51 -10.35 4.93 -9.23
N LEU A 52 -9.25 4.42 -8.63
CA LEU A 52 -8.88 4.74 -7.26
C LEU A 52 -8.70 6.25 -7.07
N TYR A 53 -7.92 6.91 -7.93
CA TYR A 53 -7.69 8.35 -7.83
C TYR A 53 -8.97 9.16 -8.00
N SER A 54 -9.90 8.74 -8.86
CA SER A 54 -11.21 9.37 -9.01
C SER A 54 -12.02 9.25 -7.73
N GLN A 55 -12.20 8.03 -7.20
CA GLN A 55 -12.97 7.78 -5.99
C GLN A 55 -12.37 8.42 -4.74
N VAL A 56 -11.04 8.46 -4.63
CA VAL A 56 -10.32 9.15 -3.55
C VAL A 56 -10.59 10.66 -3.60
N ARG A 57 -10.55 11.27 -4.80
CA ARG A 57 -10.86 12.68 -4.98
C ARG A 57 -12.30 13.00 -4.60
N ASP A 58 -13.24 12.16 -5.04
CA ASP A 58 -14.66 12.31 -4.73
C ASP A 58 -14.91 12.21 -3.22
N PHE A 59 -14.32 11.24 -2.54
CA PHE A 59 -14.41 11.10 -1.08
C PHE A 59 -13.88 12.34 -0.34
N PHE A 60 -12.67 12.80 -0.69
CA PHE A 60 -12.09 13.97 -0.01
C PHE A 60 -12.83 15.28 -0.33
N SER A 61 -13.60 15.32 -1.42
CA SER A 61 -14.46 16.46 -1.75
C SER A 61 -15.76 16.51 -0.94
N LEU A 62 -16.11 15.46 -0.20
CA LEU A 62 -17.27 15.44 0.67
C LEU A 62 -17.14 16.50 1.79
N PRO A 63 -18.27 17.02 2.31
CA PRO A 63 -18.26 17.89 3.48
C PRO A 63 -17.54 17.25 4.67
N TYR A 64 -16.87 18.08 5.48
CA TYR A 64 -16.14 17.60 6.64
C TYR A 64 -17.00 16.74 7.57
N GLU A 65 -18.22 17.16 7.84
CA GLU A 65 -19.16 16.46 8.72
C GLU A 65 -19.51 15.05 8.20
N THR A 66 -19.50 14.86 6.89
CA THR A 66 -19.70 13.55 6.26
C THR A 66 -18.46 12.67 6.45
N LYS A 67 -17.29 13.20 6.12
CA LYS A 67 -16.02 12.46 6.28
C LYS A 67 -15.75 12.10 7.75
N ALA A 68 -16.05 13.01 8.68
CA ALA A 68 -15.82 12.83 10.11
C ALA A 68 -16.62 11.65 10.71
N LYS A 69 -17.72 11.20 10.11
CA LYS A 69 -18.44 9.97 10.53
C LYS A 69 -17.56 8.72 10.45
N TYR A 70 -16.59 8.72 9.54
CA TYR A 70 -15.68 7.60 9.27
C TYR A 70 -14.37 7.67 10.06
N GLU A 71 -14.27 8.66 10.97
CA GLU A 71 -13.16 8.77 11.91
C GLU A 71 -13.51 8.05 13.20
N VAL A 72 -12.98 6.83 13.37
CA VAL A 72 -13.30 5.97 14.49
C VAL A 72 -12.35 6.24 15.67
N GLN A 73 -12.92 6.63 16.79
CA GLN A 73 -12.16 6.84 18.04
C GLN A 73 -11.58 5.52 18.55
N GLY A 74 -10.37 5.56 19.09
CA GLY A 74 -9.70 4.40 19.66
C GLY A 74 -8.90 3.57 18.66
N LEU A 75 -9.08 3.75 17.36
CA LEU A 75 -8.30 3.04 16.33
C LEU A 75 -6.96 3.72 16.00
N ALA A 76 -6.66 4.88 16.57
CA ALA A 76 -5.45 5.64 16.30
C ALA A 76 -5.17 5.84 14.78
N GLY A 77 -6.23 5.96 13.98
CA GLY A 77 -6.15 6.12 12.53
C GLY A 77 -5.79 4.85 11.75
N GLN A 78 -5.80 3.67 12.37
CA GLN A 78 -5.45 2.42 11.67
C GLN A 78 -6.44 2.01 10.58
N ARG A 79 -7.69 2.48 10.65
CA ARG A 79 -8.74 2.25 9.66
C ARG A 79 -9.60 3.52 9.52
N GLY A 80 -10.20 3.67 8.35
CA GLY A 80 -11.11 4.78 8.08
C GLY A 80 -10.40 6.12 7.89
N TYR A 81 -11.12 7.18 8.16
CA TYR A 81 -10.69 8.55 7.92
C TYR A 81 -9.87 9.10 9.09
N THR A 82 -8.86 9.89 8.76
CA THR A 82 -8.13 10.74 9.70
C THR A 82 -8.15 12.16 9.18
N SER A 83 -8.74 13.05 9.97
CA SER A 83 -8.96 14.44 9.60
C SER A 83 -7.67 15.27 9.59
N PHE A 84 -7.74 16.36 8.84
CA PHE A 84 -6.67 17.34 8.67
C PHE A 84 -6.09 17.81 10.02
N GLY A 85 -4.77 17.83 10.10
CA GLY A 85 -4.04 18.36 11.26
C GLY A 85 -4.01 17.44 12.48
N LYS A 86 -4.55 16.23 12.43
CA LYS A 86 -4.52 15.28 13.56
C LYS A 86 -3.22 14.50 13.66
N GLU A 87 -2.67 14.06 12.53
CA GLU A 87 -1.37 13.41 12.55
C GLU A 87 -0.26 14.47 12.64
N HIS A 88 0.74 14.23 13.46
CA HIS A 88 1.91 15.10 13.61
C HIS A 88 3.17 14.25 13.76
N ALA A 89 4.28 14.80 13.29
CA ALA A 89 5.57 14.13 13.41
C ALA A 89 5.96 13.99 14.89
N LYS A 90 6.66 12.91 15.23
CA LYS A 90 7.12 12.65 16.61
C LYS A 90 7.88 13.86 17.17
N GLY A 91 7.38 14.37 18.30
CA GLY A 91 7.98 15.54 18.98
C GLY A 91 7.54 16.92 18.44
N ARG A 92 6.57 16.97 17.51
CA ARG A 92 5.96 18.22 17.05
C ARG A 92 4.54 18.35 17.58
N THR A 93 4.12 19.60 17.85
CA THR A 93 2.75 19.95 18.30
C THR A 93 1.87 20.44 17.15
N THR A 94 2.47 20.81 16.02
CA THR A 94 1.74 21.28 14.83
C THR A 94 1.35 20.08 14.00
N GLY A 95 0.05 19.95 13.69
CA GLY A 95 -0.47 18.88 12.83
C GLY A 95 0.01 19.01 11.39
N ASP A 96 0.15 17.88 10.73
CA ASP A 96 0.50 17.82 9.31
C ASP A 96 -0.68 18.33 8.46
N LEU A 97 -0.36 19.05 7.38
CA LEU A 97 -1.36 19.60 6.47
C LEU A 97 -1.84 18.51 5.48
N LYS A 98 -2.39 17.45 6.03
CA LYS A 98 -2.92 16.30 5.27
C LYS A 98 -4.14 15.71 5.94
N GLU A 99 -4.97 15.08 5.15
CA GLU A 99 -5.99 14.14 5.60
C GLU A 99 -5.80 12.82 4.83
N PHE A 100 -6.23 11.70 5.40
CA PHE A 100 -6.07 10.40 4.73
C PHE A 100 -7.17 9.42 5.12
N TYR A 101 -7.28 8.37 4.31
CA TYR A 101 -8.15 7.23 4.56
C TYR A 101 -7.34 5.94 4.50
N HIS A 102 -7.58 5.04 5.47
CA HIS A 102 -6.91 3.75 5.55
C HIS A 102 -7.85 2.60 5.23
N PHE A 103 -7.45 1.81 4.23
CA PHE A 103 -7.97 0.47 3.98
C PHE A 103 -7.00 -0.55 4.57
N GLY A 104 -7.51 -1.55 5.26
CA GLY A 104 -6.71 -2.62 5.85
C GLY A 104 -7.10 -3.99 5.31
N GLN A 105 -6.55 -5.02 5.93
CA GLN A 105 -6.82 -6.40 5.60
C GLN A 105 -8.32 -6.70 5.67
N HIS A 106 -8.79 -7.43 4.68
CA HIS A 106 -10.18 -7.84 4.55
C HIS A 106 -10.41 -9.29 5.02
N GLU A 107 -9.38 -10.12 4.88
CA GLU A 107 -9.42 -11.48 5.39
C GLU A 107 -9.17 -11.49 6.92
N PRO A 108 -9.84 -12.39 7.66
CA PRO A 108 -9.57 -12.50 9.09
C PRO A 108 -8.12 -12.95 9.33
N PRO A 109 -7.49 -12.48 10.41
CA PRO A 109 -6.13 -12.85 10.74
C PRO A 109 -6.02 -14.37 10.98
N THR A 110 -4.95 -14.97 10.49
CA THR A 110 -4.70 -16.42 10.62
C THR A 110 -3.77 -16.77 11.76
N ASN A 111 -3.16 -15.77 12.41
CA ASN A 111 -2.13 -15.90 13.44
C ASN A 111 -2.64 -15.62 14.87
N GLY A 112 -3.97 -15.46 15.06
CA GLY A 112 -4.57 -15.16 16.36
C GLY A 112 -4.44 -13.69 16.79
N GLU A 113 -3.92 -12.81 15.94
CA GLU A 113 -3.95 -11.38 16.16
C GLU A 113 -5.33 -10.81 15.82
N GLU A 114 -5.76 -9.78 16.54
CA GLU A 114 -6.99 -9.05 16.25
C GLU A 114 -6.64 -7.73 15.57
N TYR A 115 -7.23 -7.49 14.40
CA TYR A 115 -7.12 -6.21 13.69
C TYR A 115 -8.48 -5.53 13.63
N PRO A 116 -8.51 -4.19 13.64
CA PRO A 116 -9.75 -3.46 13.42
C PRO A 116 -10.36 -3.81 12.05
N GLU A 117 -11.67 -3.97 12.02
CA GLU A 117 -12.40 -4.11 10.77
C GLU A 117 -12.27 -2.85 9.89
N ASN A 118 -12.42 -3.03 8.58
CA ASN A 118 -12.46 -1.89 7.67
C ASN A 118 -13.71 -1.05 7.94
N VAL A 119 -13.52 0.26 7.99
CA VAL A 119 -14.62 1.22 8.00
C VAL A 119 -15.15 1.35 6.58
N LEU A 120 -16.46 1.29 6.38
CA LEU A 120 -17.09 1.42 5.06
C LEU A 120 -17.80 2.77 4.97
N VAL A 121 -17.63 3.43 3.82
CA VAL A 121 -18.27 4.72 3.51
C VAL A 121 -19.61 4.45 2.86
N ASP A 122 -20.71 4.78 3.55
CA ASP A 122 -22.07 4.52 3.08
C ASP A 122 -22.43 5.36 1.85
N GLU A 123 -21.95 6.61 1.81
CA GLU A 123 -22.19 7.54 0.70
C GLU A 123 -21.43 7.14 -0.59
N SER A 124 -20.42 6.26 -0.49
CA SER A 124 -19.59 5.88 -1.64
C SER A 124 -19.20 4.39 -1.63
N PRO A 125 -20.14 3.48 -1.99
CA PRO A 125 -19.80 2.06 -2.12
C PRO A 125 -18.70 1.78 -3.15
N ALA A 126 -18.59 2.60 -4.20
CA ALA A 126 -17.54 2.49 -5.21
C ALA A 126 -16.13 2.76 -4.63
N PHE A 127 -16.01 3.75 -3.74
CA PHE A 127 -14.77 4.03 -3.00
C PHE A 127 -14.31 2.82 -2.16
N ASN A 128 -15.25 2.18 -1.46
CA ASN A 128 -14.97 0.98 -0.68
C ASN A 128 -14.47 -0.15 -1.58
N ALA A 129 -15.17 -0.40 -2.70
CA ALA A 129 -14.85 -1.48 -3.62
C ALA A 129 -13.49 -1.29 -4.30
N VAL A 130 -13.18 -0.08 -4.78
CA VAL A 130 -11.89 0.20 -5.43
C VAL A 130 -10.74 0.15 -4.44
N GLY A 131 -10.93 0.65 -3.21
CA GLY A 131 -9.93 0.57 -2.14
C GLY A 131 -9.56 -0.88 -1.82
N GLN A 132 -10.55 -1.75 -1.67
CA GLN A 132 -10.34 -3.18 -1.42
C GLN A 132 -9.64 -3.90 -2.58
N LYS A 133 -10.06 -3.62 -3.83
CA LYS A 133 -9.40 -4.19 -5.02
C LYS A 133 -7.93 -3.76 -5.11
N THR A 134 -7.66 -2.47 -4.85
CA THR A 134 -6.31 -1.92 -4.87
C THR A 134 -5.45 -2.53 -3.76
N PHE A 135 -5.99 -2.66 -2.54
CA PHE A 135 -5.32 -3.33 -1.44
C PHE A 135 -4.90 -4.76 -1.84
N ALA A 136 -5.84 -5.55 -2.36
CA ALA A 136 -5.56 -6.93 -2.78
C ALA A 136 -4.52 -7.02 -3.90
N ALA A 137 -4.54 -6.10 -4.88
CA ALA A 137 -3.56 -6.05 -5.96
C ALA A 137 -2.14 -5.71 -5.45
N LEU A 138 -2.03 -4.78 -4.50
CA LEU A 138 -0.76 -4.41 -3.87
C LEU A 138 -0.24 -5.51 -2.96
N GLU A 139 -1.11 -6.13 -2.15
CA GLU A 139 -0.74 -7.27 -1.29
C GLU A 139 -0.21 -8.43 -2.14
N LYS A 140 -0.92 -8.80 -3.21
CA LYS A 140 -0.47 -9.81 -4.16
C LYS A 140 0.88 -9.47 -4.78
N THR A 141 1.09 -8.21 -5.18
CA THR A 141 2.37 -7.73 -5.70
C THR A 141 3.47 -7.88 -4.66
N GLY A 142 3.22 -7.47 -3.42
CA GLY A 142 4.14 -7.59 -2.29
C GLY A 142 4.54 -9.03 -1.99
N CYS A 143 3.59 -9.98 -2.04
CA CYS A 143 3.87 -11.41 -1.89
C CYS A 143 4.93 -11.90 -2.88
N PHE A 144 4.78 -11.58 -4.17
CA PHE A 144 5.74 -12.02 -5.18
C PHE A 144 7.09 -11.33 -5.06
N VAL A 145 7.12 -10.06 -4.66
CA VAL A 145 8.38 -9.35 -4.34
C VAL A 145 9.10 -10.06 -3.19
N LEU A 146 8.41 -10.40 -2.11
CA LEU A 146 9.00 -11.09 -0.96
C LEU A 146 9.47 -12.50 -1.31
N ARG A 147 8.74 -13.23 -2.16
CA ARG A 147 9.19 -14.54 -2.67
C ARG A 147 10.48 -14.43 -3.48
N ALA A 148 10.58 -13.43 -4.37
CA ALA A 148 11.80 -13.19 -5.12
C ALA A 148 12.98 -12.83 -4.20
N LEU A 149 12.74 -12.02 -3.17
CA LEU A 149 13.75 -11.68 -2.17
C LEU A 149 14.16 -12.89 -1.32
N ALA A 150 13.21 -13.77 -0.95
CA ALA A 150 13.54 -15.03 -0.26
C ALA A 150 14.53 -15.87 -1.08
N LEU A 151 14.26 -16.06 -2.37
CA LEU A 151 15.15 -16.78 -3.28
C LEU A 151 16.50 -16.10 -3.46
N HIS A 152 16.54 -14.76 -3.52
CA HIS A 152 17.81 -14.01 -3.58
C HIS A 152 18.67 -14.22 -2.33
N LEU A 153 18.03 -14.33 -1.17
CA LEU A 153 18.69 -14.61 0.12
C LEU A 153 19.04 -16.09 0.33
N GLY A 154 18.76 -16.96 -0.65
CA GLY A 154 19.00 -18.40 -0.53
C GLY A 154 18.00 -19.12 0.39
N LEU A 155 16.83 -18.51 0.66
CA LEU A 155 15.75 -19.09 1.46
C LEU A 155 14.76 -19.83 0.56
N ASP A 156 13.83 -20.60 1.18
CA ASP A 156 12.67 -21.14 0.48
C ASP A 156 11.82 -20.03 -0.14
N GLU A 157 11.25 -20.25 -1.32
CA GLU A 157 10.44 -19.25 -2.02
C GLU A 157 9.29 -18.72 -1.16
N HIS A 158 8.66 -19.60 -0.37
CA HIS A 158 7.51 -19.29 0.46
C HIS A 158 7.86 -18.91 1.90
N TYR A 159 9.14 -18.67 2.18
CA TYR A 159 9.63 -18.39 3.53
C TYR A 159 8.85 -17.29 4.24
N PHE A 160 8.52 -16.21 3.53
CA PHE A 160 7.79 -15.06 4.11
C PHE A 160 6.27 -15.22 4.12
N ASP A 161 5.70 -16.16 3.36
CA ASP A 161 4.24 -16.30 3.21
C ASP A 161 3.49 -16.41 4.56
N PRO A 162 3.96 -17.21 5.55
CA PRO A 162 3.28 -17.31 6.85
C PRO A 162 3.29 -16.01 7.67
N PHE A 163 4.27 -15.14 7.43
CA PHE A 163 4.41 -13.88 8.18
C PHE A 163 3.58 -12.73 7.60
N ILE A 164 3.12 -12.86 6.36
CA ILE A 164 2.38 -11.79 5.66
C ILE A 164 0.91 -12.15 5.42
N LYS A 165 0.57 -13.44 5.38
CA LYS A 165 -0.79 -13.89 5.15
C LYS A 165 -1.71 -13.42 6.27
N GLY A 166 -2.73 -12.63 5.92
CA GLY A 166 -3.64 -12.04 6.89
C GLY A 166 -2.97 -11.04 7.85
N GLY A 167 -1.80 -10.48 7.48
CA GLY A 167 -1.10 -9.48 8.28
C GLY A 167 -1.77 -8.11 8.26
N ASN A 168 -1.47 -7.25 9.25
CA ASN A 168 -2.07 -5.93 9.39
C ASN A 168 -1.47 -4.88 8.41
N SER A 169 -1.44 -5.20 7.12
CA SER A 169 -1.06 -4.25 6.09
C SER A 169 -2.10 -3.15 5.94
N ILE A 170 -1.67 -1.96 5.54
CA ILE A 170 -2.54 -0.79 5.38
C ILE A 170 -2.25 -0.13 4.04
N LEU A 171 -3.31 0.12 3.26
CA LEU A 171 -3.29 1.01 2.12
C LEU A 171 -3.74 2.40 2.57
N ARG A 172 -2.88 3.39 2.42
CA ARG A 172 -3.20 4.80 2.74
C ARG A 172 -3.48 5.59 1.48
N ALA A 173 -4.72 6.08 1.34
CA ALA A 173 -5.07 7.14 0.41
C ALA A 173 -4.93 8.48 1.11
N CYS A 174 -4.02 9.34 0.67
CA CYS A 174 -3.66 10.59 1.35
C CYS A 174 -3.83 11.80 0.43
N LEU A 175 -4.49 12.85 0.93
CA LEU A 175 -4.56 14.15 0.29
C LEU A 175 -3.66 15.15 1.06
N LEU A 176 -2.71 15.74 0.34
CA LEU A 176 -1.80 16.78 0.85
C LEU A 176 -2.32 18.15 0.45
N TYR A 177 -2.39 19.07 1.41
CA TYR A 177 -2.87 20.45 1.20
C TYR A 177 -1.74 21.46 1.07
N THR A 178 -0.49 21.02 1.14
CA THR A 178 0.66 21.92 1.00
C THR A 178 1.23 21.89 -0.40
N SER A 179 1.72 23.04 -0.82
CA SER A 179 2.65 23.16 -1.95
C SER A 179 3.83 22.20 -1.79
N PRO A 180 4.53 21.89 -2.90
CA PRO A 180 5.67 20.97 -2.88
C PRO A 180 6.56 21.21 -1.66
N SER A 181 7.02 20.12 -1.08
CA SER A 181 7.99 20.15 0.00
C SER A 181 9.18 21.03 -0.39
N PRO A 182 9.78 21.81 0.54
CA PRO A 182 11.03 22.54 0.26
C PRO A 182 12.20 21.63 -0.19
N ARG A 183 11.96 20.33 -0.29
CA ARG A 183 12.91 19.32 -0.75
C ARG A 183 12.66 18.90 -2.20
N ASP A 184 11.58 19.35 -2.83
CA ASP A 184 11.23 19.09 -4.24
C ASP A 184 11.77 20.29 -5.14
#